data_4cf695478b4eee2024c8264c710ef777
#
_entry.id   4cf695478b4eee2024c8264c710ef777
#
_cell.length_a   1.000
_cell.length_b   1.000
_cell.length_c   1.000
_cell.angle_alpha   90.00
_cell.angle_beta   90.00
_cell.angle_gamma   90.00
#
_symmetry.space_group_name_H-M   'P 1'
#
loop_
_entity.id
_entity.type
_entity.pdbx_description
1 polymer ?
#
loop_
_entity_poly.entity_id
_entity_poly.type
_entity_poly.pdbx_seq_one_letter_code
_entity_poly.pdbx_strand_id
1 'polypeptide(L)'
;MFKITLKRSRPTGKAVRGTMTIPFTQRPVNDKPEQDAVLDTLENADFIIPAGTYPLERTWSPKFKKLLPLVGDVPDREGIRIHRGTIPEHSTGCILTDARGSACLDVLFNRLENYYDNEPIQLQILGQETL
;
A
#
# COMPACT_ATOMS: atom_id res chain seq x y z
N MET A 1 -0.71 16.32 4.75
CA MET A 1 -1.27 14.98 4.44
C MET A 1 -0.22 14.13 3.76
N PHE A 2 -0.02 12.92 4.24
CA PHE A 2 0.89 11.98 3.59
C PHE A 2 0.21 11.28 2.41
N LYS A 3 0.99 10.98 1.38
CA LYS A 3 0.49 10.30 0.20
C LYS A 3 1.41 9.14 -0.18
N ILE A 4 0.83 7.96 -0.31
CA ILE A 4 1.48 6.79 -0.91
C ILE A 4 1.04 6.74 -2.37
N THR A 5 1.98 6.54 -3.27
CA THR A 5 1.69 6.44 -4.71
C THR A 5 1.99 5.03 -5.20
N LEU A 6 1.01 4.41 -5.86
CA LEU A 6 1.16 3.10 -6.51
C LEU A 6 1.07 3.30 -8.02
N LYS A 7 2.13 2.93 -8.73
CA LYS A 7 2.17 2.90 -10.20
C LYS A 7 2.08 1.47 -10.66
N ARG A 8 1.06 1.14 -11.42
CA ARG A 8 0.84 -0.20 -11.95
C ARG A 8 1.52 -0.40 -13.29
N SER A 9 2.11 -1.58 -13.50
CA SER A 9 2.59 -2.02 -14.80
C SER A 9 1.50 -2.79 -15.53
N ARG A 10 1.73 -3.10 -16.80
CA ARG A 10 0.77 -3.89 -17.58
C ARG A 10 0.63 -5.30 -17.02
N PRO A 11 -0.57 -5.89 -17.05
CA PRO A 11 -0.75 -7.26 -16.58
C PRO A 11 0.08 -8.28 -17.35
N THR A 12 0.58 -9.28 -16.62
CA THR A 12 1.17 -10.49 -17.19
C THR A 12 0.34 -11.66 -16.67
N GLY A 13 -0.56 -12.18 -17.51
CA GLY A 13 -1.56 -13.13 -17.04
C GLY A 13 -2.44 -12.49 -15.95
N LYS A 14 -2.54 -13.11 -14.79
CA LYS A 14 -3.28 -12.58 -13.66
C LYS A 14 -2.48 -11.61 -12.81
N ALA A 15 -1.17 -11.50 -13.03
CA ALA A 15 -0.31 -10.66 -12.20
C ALA A 15 -0.30 -9.22 -12.70
N VAL A 16 -0.65 -8.29 -11.81
CA VAL A 16 -0.45 -6.86 -12.04
C VAL A 16 0.62 -6.41 -11.06
N ARG A 17 1.84 -6.24 -11.55
CA ARG A 17 2.94 -5.75 -10.73
C ARG A 17 2.90 -4.24 -10.68
N GLY A 18 3.41 -3.68 -9.60
CA GLY A 18 3.46 -2.24 -9.43
C GLY A 18 4.63 -1.82 -8.56
N THR A 19 4.79 -0.51 -8.46
CA THR A 19 5.78 0.12 -7.61
C THR A 19 5.08 1.11 -6.70
N MET A 20 5.25 0.92 -5.40
CA MET A 20 4.65 1.77 -4.38
C MET A 20 5.72 2.59 -3.69
N THR A 21 5.53 3.92 -3.67
CA THR A 21 6.43 4.85 -3.00
C THR A 21 5.80 5.30 -1.69
N ILE A 22 6.52 5.05 -0.58
CA ILE A 22 6.06 5.34 0.79
C ILE A 22 6.98 6.39 1.40
N PRO A 23 6.45 7.56 1.82
CA PRO A 23 7.27 8.63 2.39
C PRO A 23 7.69 8.34 3.84
N PHE A 24 8.81 8.92 4.26
CA PHE A 24 9.27 8.96 5.65
C PHE A 24 9.42 7.63 6.36
N THR A 25 9.71 6.55 5.63
CA THR A 25 9.88 5.22 6.22
C THR A 25 11.32 4.89 6.59
N GLN A 26 12.28 5.65 6.04
CA GLN A 26 13.70 5.45 6.32
C GLN A 26 14.21 6.53 7.26
N ARG A 27 15.00 6.13 8.26
CA ARG A 27 15.61 7.07 9.20
C ARG A 27 16.79 7.78 8.55
N PRO A 28 17.02 9.06 8.89
CA PRO A 28 18.26 9.72 8.50
C PRO A 28 19.47 8.97 9.02
N VAL A 29 20.48 8.85 8.18
CA VAL A 29 21.78 8.28 8.55
C VAL A 29 22.83 9.35 8.30
N ASN A 30 23.67 9.64 9.31
CA ASN A 30 24.72 10.64 9.20
C ASN A 30 24.20 12.02 8.72
N ASP A 31 23.10 12.49 9.35
CA ASP A 31 22.47 13.77 9.07
C ASP A 31 21.89 13.92 7.66
N LYS A 32 21.78 12.82 6.90
CA LYS A 32 21.08 12.83 5.63
C LYS A 32 19.57 12.85 5.85
N PRO A 33 18.80 13.56 5.00
CA PRO A 33 17.35 13.58 5.13
C PRO A 33 16.74 12.20 4.95
N GLU A 34 15.56 11.99 5.53
CA GLU A 34 14.79 10.77 5.31
C GLU A 34 14.46 10.61 3.83
N GLN A 35 14.52 9.38 3.36
CA GLN A 35 14.23 9.04 1.96
C GLN A 35 12.94 8.23 1.89
N ASP A 36 12.24 8.36 0.77
CA ASP A 36 11.08 7.53 0.48
C ASP A 36 11.50 6.07 0.28
N ALA A 37 10.67 5.15 0.74
CA ALA A 37 10.85 3.74 0.44
C ALA A 37 10.10 3.40 -0.85
N VAL A 38 10.74 2.66 -1.73
CA VAL A 38 10.15 2.18 -2.98
C VAL A 38 10.01 0.67 -2.91
N LEU A 39 8.81 0.18 -3.10
CA LEU A 39 8.44 -1.22 -2.87
C LEU A 39 7.76 -1.83 -4.08
N ASP A 40 7.95 -3.13 -4.25
CA ASP A 40 7.21 -3.89 -5.26
C ASP A 40 5.86 -4.31 -4.71
N THR A 41 4.84 -4.25 -5.57
CA THR A 41 3.49 -4.71 -5.27
C THR A 41 3.01 -5.72 -6.29
N LEU A 42 1.98 -6.47 -5.90
CA LEU A 42 1.35 -7.47 -6.75
C LEU A 42 -0.15 -7.45 -6.51
N GLU A 43 -0.91 -7.43 -7.59
CA GLU A 43 -2.37 -7.49 -7.55
C GLU A 43 -2.87 -8.56 -8.51
N ASN A 44 -4.12 -8.98 -8.32
CA ASN A 44 -4.78 -9.95 -9.20
C ASN A 44 -5.63 -9.20 -10.22
N ALA A 45 -5.31 -9.35 -11.50
CA ALA A 45 -6.01 -8.66 -12.59
C ALA A 45 -7.52 -8.95 -12.62
N ASP A 46 -7.94 -10.13 -12.16
CA ASP A 46 -9.36 -10.52 -12.16
C ASP A 46 -10.19 -9.76 -11.11
N PHE A 47 -9.54 -9.21 -10.07
CA PHE A 47 -10.20 -8.56 -8.94
C PHE A 47 -9.69 -7.16 -8.66
N ILE A 48 -8.87 -6.62 -9.53
CA ILE A 48 -8.18 -5.35 -9.29
C ILE A 48 -9.16 -4.20 -9.05
N ILE A 49 -8.83 -3.36 -8.06
CA ILE A 49 -9.63 -2.17 -7.79
C ILE A 49 -9.30 -1.05 -8.78
N PRO A 50 -10.23 -0.11 -9.03
CA PRO A 50 -9.97 0.99 -9.97
C PRO A 50 -8.80 1.87 -9.54
N ALA A 51 -8.11 2.46 -10.52
CA ALA A 51 -7.18 3.55 -10.25
C ALA A 51 -7.94 4.73 -9.63
N GLY A 52 -7.28 5.50 -8.78
CA GLY A 52 -7.90 6.61 -8.07
C GLY A 52 -7.20 6.92 -6.78
N THR A 53 -7.81 7.77 -5.97
CA THR A 53 -7.28 8.18 -4.67
C THR A 53 -8.20 7.65 -3.58
N TYR A 54 -7.61 6.96 -2.62
CA TYR A 54 -8.33 6.30 -1.54
C TYR A 54 -7.77 6.71 -0.18
N PRO A 55 -8.62 6.87 0.85
CA PRO A 55 -8.12 7.00 2.22
C PRO A 55 -7.49 5.68 2.67
N LEU A 56 -6.43 5.77 3.45
CA LEU A 56 -5.74 4.61 3.97
C LEU A 56 -5.66 4.71 5.49
N GLU A 57 -6.09 3.68 6.20
CA GLU A 57 -6.10 3.64 7.65
C GLU A 57 -5.66 2.26 8.13
N ARG A 58 -4.86 2.21 9.19
CA ARG A 58 -4.46 0.94 9.78
C ARG A 58 -5.51 0.49 10.79
N THR A 59 -6.19 -0.62 10.50
CA THR A 59 -7.23 -1.17 11.36
C THR A 59 -7.02 -2.66 11.58
N TRP A 60 -7.73 -3.22 12.57
CA TRP A 60 -7.67 -4.64 12.85
C TRP A 60 -8.32 -5.45 11.72
N SER A 61 -7.61 -6.47 11.24
CA SER A 61 -8.12 -7.42 10.26
C SER A 61 -8.59 -8.70 10.96
N PRO A 62 -9.89 -9.00 10.95
CA PRO A 62 -10.35 -10.27 11.51
C PRO A 62 -9.79 -11.49 10.81
N LYS A 63 -9.58 -11.39 9.50
CA LYS A 63 -9.04 -12.50 8.69
C LYS A 63 -7.59 -12.79 9.03
N PHE A 64 -6.74 -11.77 9.12
CA PHE A 64 -5.31 -11.94 9.36
C PHE A 64 -4.93 -11.80 10.84
N LYS A 65 -5.87 -11.42 11.69
CA LYS A 65 -5.70 -11.27 13.15
C LYS A 65 -4.53 -10.36 13.50
N LYS A 66 -4.46 -9.23 12.83
CA LYS A 66 -3.46 -8.19 13.10
C LYS A 66 -3.89 -6.86 12.48
N LEU A 67 -3.20 -5.79 12.86
CA LEU A 67 -3.40 -4.47 12.26
C LEU A 67 -2.80 -4.45 10.85
N LEU A 68 -3.60 -4.05 9.88
CA LEU A 68 -3.19 -3.92 8.48
C LEU A 68 -3.80 -2.67 7.87
N PRO A 69 -3.12 -2.06 6.89
CA PRO A 69 -3.70 -0.94 6.15
C PRO A 69 -5.00 -1.34 5.46
N LEU A 70 -6.04 -0.55 5.67
CA LEU A 70 -7.34 -0.70 5.01
C LEU A 70 -7.48 0.40 3.96
N VAL A 71 -7.78 0.01 2.73
CA VAL A 71 -8.07 0.93 1.64
C VAL A 71 -9.56 1.23 1.69
N GLY A 72 -9.91 2.47 2.07
CA GLY A 72 -11.30 2.90 2.24
C GLY A 72 -11.94 3.39 0.95
N ASP A 73 -13.27 3.47 0.96
CA ASP A 73 -14.07 4.05 -0.12
C ASP A 73 -13.86 3.39 -1.49
N VAL A 74 -13.51 2.12 -1.51
CA VAL A 74 -13.43 1.37 -2.77
C VAL A 74 -14.85 1.08 -3.27
N PRO A 75 -15.21 1.46 -4.52
CA PRO A 75 -16.54 1.22 -5.03
C PRO A 75 -16.96 -0.25 -4.95
N ASP A 76 -18.13 -0.50 -4.36
CA ASP A 76 -18.76 -1.83 -4.27
C ASP A 76 -17.93 -2.90 -3.56
N ARG A 77 -16.94 -2.50 -2.75
CA ARG A 77 -16.08 -3.44 -2.03
C ARG A 77 -15.76 -2.98 -0.62
N GLU A 78 -15.57 -3.94 0.25
CA GLU A 78 -15.12 -3.72 1.62
C GLU A 78 -13.96 -4.65 1.93
N GLY A 79 -13.17 -4.28 2.93
CA GLY A 79 -12.07 -5.13 3.41
C GLY A 79 -10.88 -5.21 2.47
N ILE A 80 -10.72 -4.26 1.55
CA ILE A 80 -9.54 -4.18 0.69
C ILE A 80 -8.38 -3.69 1.54
N ARG A 81 -7.30 -4.48 1.59
CA ARG A 81 -6.14 -4.18 2.43
C ARG A 81 -4.84 -4.32 1.66
N ILE A 82 -3.77 -3.80 2.26
CA ILE A 82 -2.40 -4.06 1.83
C ILE A 82 -1.85 -5.11 2.79
N HIS A 83 -1.44 -6.28 2.26
CA HIS A 83 -0.89 -7.35 3.08
C HIS A 83 0.15 -8.18 2.31
N ARG A 84 0.82 -9.08 3.00
CA ARG A 84 1.83 -9.94 2.39
C ARG A 84 1.21 -10.97 1.46
N GLY A 85 1.88 -11.22 0.35
CA GLY A 85 1.52 -12.28 -0.58
C GLY A 85 2.56 -12.39 -1.69
N THR A 86 2.64 -13.56 -2.32
CA THR A 86 3.69 -13.87 -3.30
C THR A 86 3.15 -14.26 -4.67
N ILE A 87 1.87 -14.58 -4.77
CA ILE A 87 1.23 -14.93 -6.04
C ILE A 87 -0.10 -14.18 -6.17
N PRO A 88 -0.58 -13.93 -7.41
CA PRO A 88 -1.84 -13.18 -7.60
C PRO A 88 -3.03 -13.82 -6.89
N GLU A 89 -3.06 -15.13 -6.79
CA GLU A 89 -4.15 -15.88 -6.15
C GLU A 89 -4.28 -15.58 -4.66
N HIS A 90 -3.27 -14.97 -4.02
CA HIS A 90 -3.38 -14.48 -2.65
C HIS A 90 -4.24 -13.21 -2.54
N SER A 91 -4.69 -12.64 -3.67
CA SER A 91 -5.48 -11.42 -3.70
C SER A 91 -6.83 -11.62 -4.37
N THR A 92 -7.89 -11.13 -3.71
CA THR A 92 -9.21 -10.93 -4.30
C THR A 92 -9.56 -9.45 -4.35
N GLY A 93 -8.55 -8.61 -4.61
CA GLY A 93 -8.63 -7.16 -4.67
C GLY A 93 -7.60 -6.45 -3.78
N CYS A 94 -7.04 -7.14 -2.81
CA CYS A 94 -6.01 -6.59 -1.94
C CYS A 94 -4.71 -6.33 -2.70
N ILE A 95 -3.93 -5.37 -2.22
CA ILE A 95 -2.61 -5.06 -2.73
C ILE A 95 -1.60 -5.87 -1.94
N LEU A 96 -0.79 -6.68 -2.63
CA LEU A 96 0.18 -7.57 -1.99
C LEU A 96 1.55 -6.93 -1.96
N THR A 97 2.26 -7.12 -0.86
CA THR A 97 3.66 -6.70 -0.69
C THR A 97 4.49 -7.87 -0.17
N ASP A 98 5.80 -7.74 -0.23
CA ASP A 98 6.71 -8.66 0.44
C ASP A 98 6.88 -8.29 1.92
N ALA A 99 7.73 -9.03 2.63
CA ALA A 99 7.98 -8.76 4.06
C ALA A 99 8.58 -7.38 4.30
N ARG A 100 9.46 -6.91 3.40
CA ARG A 100 10.05 -5.57 3.48
C ARG A 100 8.98 -4.49 3.34
N GLY A 101 8.07 -4.65 2.39
CA GLY A 101 6.97 -3.71 2.19
C GLY A 101 6.04 -3.64 3.39
N SER A 102 5.70 -4.78 3.96
CA SER A 102 4.89 -4.84 5.18
C SER A 102 5.58 -4.11 6.35
N ALA A 103 6.87 -4.34 6.53
CA ALA A 103 7.65 -3.66 7.58
C ALA A 103 7.71 -2.14 7.37
N CYS A 104 7.90 -1.69 6.13
CA CYS A 104 7.91 -0.25 5.83
C CYS A 104 6.58 0.42 6.12
N LEU A 105 5.47 -0.23 5.81
CA LEU A 105 4.14 0.28 6.13
C LEU A 105 3.93 0.39 7.65
N ASP A 106 4.36 -0.61 8.41
CA ASP A 106 4.27 -0.55 9.87
C ASP A 106 5.09 0.62 10.43
N VAL A 107 6.29 0.86 9.91
CA VAL A 107 7.10 2.01 10.33
C VAL A 107 6.38 3.31 10.04
N LEU A 108 5.79 3.47 8.86
CA LEU A 108 5.05 4.68 8.51
C LEU A 108 3.89 4.92 9.46
N PHE A 109 3.02 3.93 9.68
CA PHE A 109 1.88 4.09 10.55
C PHE A 109 2.28 4.33 12.01
N ASN A 110 3.34 3.68 12.48
CA ASN A 110 3.86 3.95 13.83
C ASN A 110 4.36 5.39 13.96
N ARG A 111 5.00 5.93 12.93
CA ARG A 111 5.43 7.34 12.92
C ARG A 111 4.26 8.31 12.91
N LEU A 112 3.24 8.03 12.10
CA LEU A 112 2.03 8.87 12.07
C LEU A 112 1.36 8.91 13.44
N GLU A 113 1.26 7.77 14.10
CA GLU A 113 0.66 7.67 15.42
C GLU A 113 1.49 8.38 16.51
N ASN A 114 2.80 8.24 16.48
CA ASN A 114 3.67 8.71 17.57
C ASN A 114 4.19 10.13 17.39
N TYR A 115 4.32 10.62 16.14
CA TYR A 115 5.00 11.89 15.87
C TYR A 115 4.21 12.87 15.02
N TYR A 116 3.09 12.45 14.41
CA TYR A 116 2.33 13.26 13.47
C TYR A 116 0.83 13.32 13.80
N ASP A 117 0.45 13.00 15.05
CA ASP A 117 -0.94 13.06 15.54
C ASP A 117 -1.93 12.30 14.63
N ASN A 118 -1.54 11.13 14.12
CA ASN A 118 -2.36 10.34 13.21
C ASN A 118 -2.78 11.15 11.97
N GLU A 119 -1.88 11.93 11.41
CA GLU A 119 -2.16 12.69 10.20
C GLU A 119 -2.75 11.78 9.11
N PRO A 120 -3.81 12.21 8.40
CA PRO A 120 -4.42 11.39 7.35
C PRO A 120 -3.44 11.03 6.25
N ILE A 121 -3.60 9.81 5.73
CA ILE A 121 -2.78 9.32 4.64
C ILE A 121 -3.69 8.88 3.50
N GLN A 122 -3.26 9.14 2.27
CA GLN A 122 -3.95 8.73 1.06
C GLN A 122 -3.11 7.77 0.25
N LEU A 123 -3.78 6.84 -0.40
CA LEU A 123 -3.19 5.98 -1.42
C LEU A 123 -3.68 6.46 -2.79
N GLN A 124 -2.75 6.89 -3.63
CA GLN A 124 -3.05 7.24 -5.01
C GLN A 124 -2.59 6.12 -5.94
N ILE A 125 -3.54 5.53 -6.66
CA ILE A 125 -3.25 4.46 -7.62
C ILE A 125 -3.33 5.04 -9.02
N LEU A 126 -2.22 4.98 -9.74
CA LEU A 126 -2.11 5.43 -11.12
C LEU A 126 -2.31 4.25 -12.06
N GLY A 127 -3.14 4.44 -13.06
CA GLY A 127 -3.37 3.44 -14.09
C GLY A 127 -2.20 3.30 -15.05
N GLN A 128 -2.25 2.28 -15.89
CA GLN A 128 -1.18 1.98 -16.85
C GLN A 128 -1.00 3.10 -17.88
N GLU A 129 -2.05 3.76 -18.25
CA GLU A 129 -2.04 4.84 -19.21
C GLU A 129 -1.26 6.07 -18.73
N THR A 130 -0.90 6.10 -17.43
CA THR A 130 -0.13 7.21 -16.85
C THR A 130 1.35 6.90 -16.72
N LEU A 131 1.77 5.73 -17.16
CA LEU A 131 3.17 5.27 -17.04
C LEU A 131 4.03 5.66 -18.23
#